data_1edd55c2fa2c9147eb01907a9df5029a
#
_entry.id   1edd55c2fa2c9147eb01907a9df5029a
#
_cell.length_a   1.000
_cell.length_b   1.000
_cell.length_c   1.000
_cell.angle_alpha   90.00
_cell.angle_beta   90.00
_cell.angle_gamma   90.00
#
_symmetry.space_group_name_H-M   'P 1'
#
loop_
_entity.id
_entity.type
_entity.pdbx_description
1 polymer ?
#
loop_
_entity_poly.entity_id
_entity_poly.type
_entity_poly.pdbx_seq_one_letter_code
_entity_poly.pdbx_strand_id
1 'polypeptide(L)'
;MRIFLAILFSVLLSDPFEGYTLITNMGGGGQGGGGNQTRYSHLIDNNQNIINSWTHETAPASIAYLTKDSILYVPCKIQNGGGGQGGGPSGGRFKKMDWEGNIIWDYTLPTNVCVPHHDIAVLPNGNILAICSETKSQEEAINAGRENLDGSMTLDMIVEIRPEENNQATVVWEWHFWDHLIQDINPNLSNYGVLNEELGLLDINIQSGGGNQNQGINDWNHCNAISYNELFDQIVLSARHMNEIYVIDHSTTIEEASTNTGGIYGKGGDFLYRWGNPQNYNRGDNSDQILNAQHGINWIPEGYPGEGNFILFNNNHENNSSAVLEFIPPIDENGNYEVITGESFGPETYSWIHQSNFYSNTQSGAFRLPNGNTLITSTAEESVFEVNEFGNEEWVYEGELRTARAIKYPLDYLENNSLLGDVNNDQLVNVVDIINIVNMVLINDYQVNADLNEDGQINVIDIVTLVNIILEN
;
A
#
# COMPACT_ATOMS: atom_id res chain seq x y z
N MET A 1 -27.00 32.96 -48.84
CA MET A 1 -26.22 33.29 -47.66
C MET A 1 -26.03 32.00 -46.85
N ARG A 2 -24.88 31.33 -46.98
CA ARG A 2 -24.58 30.09 -46.26
C ARG A 2 -23.88 30.50 -44.97
N ILE A 3 -24.54 30.25 -43.82
CA ILE A 3 -23.97 30.45 -42.50
C ILE A 3 -23.04 29.24 -42.22
N PHE A 4 -21.72 29.47 -42.17
CA PHE A 4 -20.77 28.51 -41.66
C PHE A 4 -20.82 28.59 -40.13
N LEU A 5 -21.33 27.54 -39.49
CA LEU A 5 -21.25 27.35 -38.06
C LEU A 5 -19.83 26.81 -37.77
N ALA A 6 -18.94 27.64 -37.30
CA ALA A 6 -17.67 27.21 -36.76
C ALA A 6 -17.92 26.64 -35.38
N ILE A 7 -17.88 25.31 -35.25
CA ILE A 7 -17.83 24.63 -33.95
C ILE A 7 -16.41 24.80 -33.47
N LEU A 8 -16.17 25.71 -32.49
CA LEU A 8 -14.95 25.74 -31.71
C LEU A 8 -14.97 24.51 -30.80
N PHE A 9 -14.20 23.50 -31.15
CA PHE A 9 -13.74 22.54 -30.16
C PHE A 9 -12.74 23.26 -29.23
N SER A 10 -13.17 23.63 -28.03
CA SER A 10 -12.22 23.89 -26.95
C SER A 10 -11.58 22.56 -26.61
N VAL A 11 -10.36 22.34 -27.04
CA VAL A 11 -9.49 21.33 -26.43
C VAL A 11 -9.32 21.83 -24.99
N LEU A 12 -10.01 21.22 -24.06
CA LEU A 12 -9.64 21.32 -22.66
C LEU A 12 -8.27 20.67 -22.55
N LEU A 13 -7.21 21.49 -22.56
CA LEU A 13 -5.89 21.04 -22.12
C LEU A 13 -6.11 20.73 -20.63
N SER A 14 -5.97 19.48 -20.26
CA SER A 14 -5.86 19.08 -18.87
C SER A 14 -4.47 19.51 -18.42
N ASP A 15 -4.41 20.27 -17.33
CA ASP A 15 -3.14 20.66 -16.73
C ASP A 15 -2.67 19.58 -15.75
N PRO A 16 -1.36 19.48 -15.44
CA PRO A 16 -0.90 18.60 -14.37
C PRO A 16 -1.59 18.97 -13.06
N PHE A 17 -1.86 17.97 -12.23
CA PHE A 17 -2.42 18.20 -10.91
C PHE A 17 -1.47 19.07 -10.07
N GLU A 18 -1.99 20.15 -9.50
CA GLU A 18 -1.21 21.01 -8.61
C GLU A 18 -0.99 20.31 -7.25
N GLY A 19 0.25 19.93 -6.96
CA GLY A 19 0.57 19.18 -5.76
C GLY A 19 2.07 18.97 -5.57
N TYR A 20 2.40 18.27 -4.49
CA TYR A 20 3.76 17.90 -4.13
C TYR A 20 4.04 16.43 -4.42
N THR A 21 5.07 16.14 -5.20
CA THR A 21 5.48 14.77 -5.50
C THR A 21 6.59 14.32 -4.55
N LEU A 22 6.35 13.26 -3.78
CA LEU A 22 7.35 12.60 -2.94
C LEU A 22 8.07 11.55 -3.77
N ILE A 23 9.38 11.67 -3.84
CA ILE A 23 10.25 10.77 -4.59
C ILE A 23 11.33 10.25 -3.66
N THR A 24 11.42 8.92 -3.50
CA THR A 24 12.39 8.28 -2.61
C THR A 24 13.45 7.56 -3.44
N ASN A 25 14.70 8.02 -3.35
CA ASN A 25 15.83 7.40 -4.02
C ASN A 25 16.33 6.19 -3.23
N MET A 26 16.14 5.00 -3.80
CA MET A 26 16.61 3.73 -3.21
C MET A 26 18.13 3.51 -3.33
N GLY A 27 18.84 4.39 -4.03
CA GLY A 27 20.25 4.23 -4.40
C GLY A 27 20.46 3.19 -5.51
N GLY A 28 21.55 3.29 -6.25
CA GLY A 28 21.84 2.39 -7.36
C GLY A 28 22.04 0.93 -6.93
N GLY A 29 21.19 0.03 -7.41
CA GLY A 29 21.26 -1.43 -7.23
C GLY A 29 21.96 -2.13 -8.39
N GLY A 30 23.11 -1.62 -8.89
CA GLY A 30 23.96 -2.33 -9.84
C GLY A 30 24.98 -3.21 -9.07
N GLN A 31 25.21 -4.45 -9.51
CA GLN A 31 26.35 -5.23 -9.06
C GLN A 31 27.64 -4.45 -9.42
N GLY A 32 28.21 -3.74 -8.44
CA GLY A 32 29.46 -2.96 -8.62
C GLY A 32 29.44 -1.50 -8.16
N GLY A 33 28.31 -0.95 -7.76
CA GLY A 33 28.19 0.45 -7.33
C GLY A 33 28.53 0.67 -5.86
N GLY A 34 29.77 0.51 -5.43
CA GLY A 34 30.32 0.98 -4.16
C GLY A 34 30.57 2.50 -4.13
N GLY A 35 29.67 3.31 -4.66
CA GLY A 35 29.75 4.77 -4.61
C GLY A 35 28.94 5.31 -3.44
N ASN A 36 29.47 6.32 -2.77
CA ASN A 36 28.78 7.15 -1.77
C ASN A 36 27.66 7.98 -2.45
N GLN A 37 26.61 7.33 -2.99
CA GLN A 37 25.45 8.07 -3.45
C GLN A 37 24.61 8.46 -2.23
N THR A 38 24.37 9.75 -2.10
CA THR A 38 23.48 10.31 -1.09
C THR A 38 22.07 9.76 -1.35
N ARG A 39 21.48 9.13 -0.36
CA ARG A 39 20.13 8.59 -0.40
C ARG A 39 19.21 9.62 0.20
N TYR A 40 18.11 9.89 -0.48
CA TYR A 40 17.18 10.92 -0.04
C TYR A 40 15.75 10.60 -0.42
N SER A 41 14.82 11.22 0.29
CA SER A 41 13.46 11.45 -0.16
C SER A 41 13.30 12.95 -0.40
N HIS A 42 12.83 13.33 -1.59
CA HIS A 42 12.52 14.72 -1.93
C HIS A 42 11.02 14.89 -2.10
N LEU A 43 10.47 15.94 -1.52
CA LEU A 43 9.17 16.48 -1.83
C LEU A 43 9.38 17.65 -2.79
N ILE A 44 8.82 17.57 -3.98
CA ILE A 44 9.01 18.56 -5.03
C ILE A 44 7.68 19.13 -5.52
N ASP A 45 7.67 20.38 -6.01
CA ASP A 45 6.53 20.99 -6.71
C ASP A 45 6.48 20.56 -8.19
N ASN A 46 5.47 21.02 -8.93
CA ASN A 46 5.34 20.74 -10.36
C ASN A 46 6.48 21.33 -11.21
N ASN A 47 7.17 22.35 -10.72
CA ASN A 47 8.38 22.92 -11.37
C ASN A 47 9.66 22.21 -10.97
N GLN A 48 9.53 21.11 -10.20
CA GLN A 48 10.62 20.27 -9.67
C GLN A 48 11.53 21.02 -8.67
N ASN A 49 11.05 22.11 -8.08
CA ASN A 49 11.74 22.73 -6.96
C ASN A 49 11.57 21.85 -5.72
N ILE A 50 12.67 21.66 -4.98
CA ILE A 50 12.65 20.89 -3.73
C ILE A 50 11.97 21.74 -2.66
N ILE A 51 10.84 21.25 -2.14
CA ILE A 51 10.09 21.84 -1.03
C ILE A 51 10.66 21.36 0.30
N ASN A 52 10.95 20.03 0.38
CA ASN A 52 11.66 19.45 1.51
C ASN A 52 12.53 18.28 1.09
N SER A 53 13.51 17.91 1.92
CA SER A 53 14.46 16.84 1.66
C SER A 53 14.88 16.12 2.93
N TRP A 54 14.69 14.81 2.96
CA TRP A 54 15.15 13.93 4.02
C TRP A 54 16.33 13.09 3.54
N THR A 55 17.45 13.17 4.23
CA THR A 55 18.64 12.37 3.93
C THR A 55 18.63 11.06 4.71
N HIS A 56 18.93 9.96 4.03
CA HIS A 56 18.93 8.63 4.63
C HIS A 56 20.34 8.06 4.76
N GLU A 57 20.78 7.79 5.98
CA GLU A 57 22.04 7.07 6.24
C GLU A 57 21.94 5.59 5.80
N THR A 58 20.77 4.98 6.00
CA THR A 58 20.46 3.61 5.60
C THR A 58 19.59 3.65 4.34
N ALA A 59 19.90 2.79 3.36
CA ALA A 59 19.13 2.76 2.13
C ALA A 59 17.65 2.48 2.39
N PRO A 60 16.73 3.29 1.85
CA PRO A 60 15.33 2.91 1.77
C PRO A 60 15.20 1.54 1.09
N ALA A 61 14.29 0.72 1.59
CA ALA A 61 14.01 -0.59 1.02
C ALA A 61 12.98 -0.51 -0.10
N SER A 62 12.09 0.47 -0.03
CA SER A 62 11.00 0.69 -0.97
C SER A 62 10.55 2.15 -0.94
N ILE A 63 9.26 2.39 -1.11
CA ILE A 63 8.61 3.69 -1.05
C ILE A 63 8.59 4.25 0.38
N ALA A 64 8.70 5.56 0.54
CA ALA A 64 8.41 6.26 1.79
C ALA A 64 7.01 6.90 1.72
N TYR A 65 6.37 7.04 2.87
CA TYR A 65 5.04 7.63 3.00
C TYR A 65 5.09 8.87 3.89
N LEU A 66 4.55 9.97 3.40
CA LEU A 66 4.40 11.20 4.17
C LEU A 66 2.97 11.26 4.69
N THR A 67 2.81 11.49 5.98
CA THR A 67 1.51 11.63 6.63
C THR A 67 1.10 13.11 6.75
N LYS A 68 -0.18 13.38 7.01
CA LYS A 68 -0.73 14.74 7.11
C LYS A 68 -0.08 15.57 8.23
N ASP A 69 0.40 14.91 9.28
CA ASP A 69 1.17 15.51 10.39
C ASP A 69 2.65 15.73 10.06
N SER A 70 3.01 15.67 8.76
CA SER A 70 4.35 15.92 8.24
C SER A 70 5.41 14.91 8.69
N ILE A 71 5.03 13.72 9.10
CA ILE A 71 5.94 12.64 9.46
C ILE A 71 6.22 11.76 8.23
N LEU A 72 7.49 11.54 7.94
CA LEU A 72 7.94 10.63 6.89
C LEU A 72 8.21 9.24 7.47
N TYR A 73 7.46 8.23 7.01
CA TYR A 73 7.67 6.81 7.32
C TYR A 73 8.54 6.18 6.24
N VAL A 74 9.67 5.59 6.64
CA VAL A 74 10.65 5.04 5.69
C VAL A 74 10.99 3.60 6.06
N PRO A 75 10.56 2.61 5.26
CA PRO A 75 11.11 1.25 5.36
C PRO A 75 12.55 1.25 4.85
N CYS A 76 13.46 0.73 5.67
CA CYS A 76 14.89 0.75 5.39
C CYS A 76 15.47 -0.67 5.34
N LYS A 77 16.57 -0.84 4.61
CA LYS A 77 17.36 -2.08 4.61
C LYS A 77 18.06 -2.27 5.95
N ILE A 78 18.24 -3.51 6.37
CA ILE A 78 19.09 -3.84 7.51
C ILE A 78 20.55 -3.85 7.02
N GLN A 79 21.45 -3.12 7.71
CA GLN A 79 22.89 -3.20 7.43
C GLN A 79 23.40 -4.61 7.78
N ASN A 80 24.06 -5.28 6.83
CA ASN A 80 24.61 -6.62 6.96
C ASN A 80 23.56 -7.74 7.18
N GLY A 81 22.28 -7.47 7.05
CA GLY A 81 21.26 -8.50 6.92
C GLY A 81 21.44 -9.24 5.62
N GLY A 82 21.66 -10.55 5.65
CA GLY A 82 21.57 -11.38 4.45
C GLY A 82 20.23 -11.11 3.82
N GLY A 83 20.18 -10.89 2.49
CA GLY A 83 18.94 -10.69 1.78
C GLY A 83 17.94 -11.76 2.20
N GLY A 84 16.70 -11.34 2.50
CA GLY A 84 15.62 -12.29 2.76
C GLY A 84 15.60 -13.32 1.65
N GLN A 85 15.18 -14.53 1.94
CA GLN A 85 15.14 -15.63 0.96
C GLN A 85 14.08 -15.41 -0.14
N GLY A 86 13.50 -14.23 -0.27
CA GLY A 86 12.63 -13.79 -1.37
C GLY A 86 13.34 -12.78 -2.27
N GLY A 87 13.11 -12.85 -3.56
CA GLY A 87 13.85 -12.10 -4.60
C GLY A 87 13.59 -10.58 -4.65
N GLY A 88 13.05 -9.96 -3.61
CA GLY A 88 12.66 -8.56 -3.57
C GLY A 88 13.53 -7.64 -2.71
N PRO A 89 13.20 -6.35 -2.60
CA PRO A 89 13.88 -5.40 -1.75
C PRO A 89 13.66 -5.78 -0.27
N SER A 90 14.66 -6.37 0.38
CA SER A 90 14.61 -6.73 1.79
C SER A 90 14.65 -5.48 2.66
N GLY A 91 13.68 -5.36 3.55
CA GLY A 91 13.54 -4.32 4.54
C GLY A 91 13.93 -4.81 5.94
N GLY A 92 13.14 -4.41 6.92
CA GLY A 92 13.21 -4.87 8.30
C GLY A 92 13.55 -3.80 9.32
N ARG A 93 13.98 -2.63 8.88
CA ARG A 93 14.14 -1.46 9.73
C ARG A 93 13.14 -0.39 9.30
N PHE A 94 12.43 0.20 10.23
CA PHE A 94 11.43 1.22 10.01
C PHE A 94 11.85 2.50 10.72
N LYS A 95 11.72 3.63 10.05
CA LYS A 95 12.03 4.94 10.61
C LYS A 95 10.83 5.88 10.46
N LYS A 96 10.64 6.72 11.47
CA LYS A 96 9.81 7.91 11.41
C LYS A 96 10.73 9.13 11.48
N MET A 97 10.57 10.05 10.56
CA MET A 97 11.34 11.28 10.50
C MET A 97 10.39 12.48 10.52
N ASP A 98 10.74 13.49 11.29
CA ASP A 98 10.00 14.76 11.28
C ASP A 98 10.27 15.58 10.02
N TRP A 99 9.61 16.74 9.91
CA TRP A 99 9.78 17.65 8.77
C TRP A 99 11.20 18.16 8.62
N GLU A 100 11.91 18.39 9.70
CA GLU A 100 13.30 18.86 9.76
C GLU A 100 14.32 17.76 9.42
N GLY A 101 13.86 16.52 9.27
CA GLY A 101 14.71 15.36 8.95
C GLY A 101 15.34 14.68 10.18
N ASN A 102 14.89 15.01 11.41
CA ASN A 102 15.31 14.28 12.59
C ASN A 102 14.62 12.92 12.64
N ILE A 103 15.36 11.89 13.07
CA ILE A 103 14.77 10.57 13.31
C ILE A 103 14.09 10.61 14.68
N ILE A 104 12.76 10.51 14.69
CA ILE A 104 11.94 10.51 15.91
C ILE A 104 11.61 9.11 16.40
N TRP A 105 11.72 8.10 15.53
CA TRP A 105 11.60 6.69 15.87
C TRP A 105 12.38 5.83 14.87
N ASP A 106 13.06 4.78 15.38
CA ASP A 106 13.92 3.90 14.58
C ASP A 106 13.89 2.49 15.17
N TYR A 107 13.24 1.57 14.49
CA TYR A 107 13.03 0.21 14.97
C TYR A 107 13.47 -0.83 13.96
N THR A 108 14.11 -1.89 14.42
CA THR A 108 14.43 -3.05 13.60
C THR A 108 13.62 -4.24 14.08
N LEU A 109 12.76 -4.77 13.21
CA LEU A 109 11.98 -5.96 13.51
C LEU A 109 12.91 -7.18 13.61
N PRO A 110 12.84 -7.96 14.70
CA PRO A 110 13.67 -9.15 14.85
C PRO A 110 13.37 -10.19 13.78
N THR A 111 14.40 -10.74 13.13
CA THR A 111 14.25 -11.69 12.02
C THR A 111 13.67 -13.05 12.43
N ASN A 112 13.57 -13.33 13.74
CA ASN A 112 12.86 -14.50 14.25
C ASN A 112 11.33 -14.29 14.33
N VAL A 113 10.83 -13.07 14.13
CA VAL A 113 9.40 -12.79 13.92
C VAL A 113 9.09 -13.06 12.46
N CYS A 114 9.65 -12.25 11.57
CA CYS A 114 9.54 -12.41 10.12
C CYS A 114 10.62 -11.57 9.43
N VAL A 115 10.69 -11.64 8.08
CA VAL A 115 11.61 -10.83 7.29
C VAL A 115 10.82 -9.87 6.40
N PRO A 116 10.72 -8.57 6.78
CA PRO A 116 10.00 -7.58 6.00
C PRO A 116 10.60 -7.35 4.61
N HIS A 117 9.74 -7.11 3.63
CA HIS A 117 10.14 -6.80 2.27
C HIS A 117 9.09 -5.93 1.55
N HIS A 118 9.46 -5.38 0.41
CA HIS A 118 8.68 -4.59 -0.55
C HIS A 118 7.99 -3.37 0.04
N ASP A 119 6.89 -3.51 0.77
CA ASP A 119 5.97 -2.41 1.02
C ASP A 119 5.45 -2.36 2.45
N ILE A 120 4.96 -1.18 2.83
CA ILE A 120 4.24 -0.92 4.09
C ILE A 120 2.97 -0.13 3.80
N ALA A 121 2.01 -0.18 4.72
CA ALA A 121 0.93 0.79 4.79
C ALA A 121 0.92 1.44 6.18
N VAL A 122 0.77 2.76 6.22
CA VAL A 122 0.65 3.51 7.48
C VAL A 122 -0.83 3.64 7.81
N LEU A 123 -1.22 3.17 8.98
CA LEU A 123 -2.59 3.23 9.45
C LEU A 123 -2.91 4.60 10.09
N PRO A 124 -4.18 5.02 10.15
CA PRO A 124 -4.58 6.29 10.78
C PRO A 124 -4.13 6.44 12.23
N ASN A 125 -4.04 5.33 12.98
CA ASN A 125 -3.55 5.30 14.35
C ASN A 125 -2.01 5.36 14.48
N GLY A 126 -1.28 5.48 13.36
CA GLY A 126 0.18 5.55 13.30
C GLY A 126 0.88 4.20 13.37
N ASN A 127 0.14 3.09 13.40
CA ASN A 127 0.69 1.75 13.25
C ASN A 127 1.14 1.49 11.80
N ILE A 128 1.96 0.47 11.61
CA ILE A 128 2.56 0.14 10.31
C ILE A 128 2.19 -1.30 9.96
N LEU A 129 1.44 -1.48 8.88
CA LEU A 129 1.33 -2.79 8.24
C LEU A 129 2.56 -3.05 7.39
N ALA A 130 3.17 -4.23 7.53
CA ALA A 130 4.34 -4.61 6.76
C ALA A 130 4.17 -5.99 6.14
N ILE A 131 4.52 -6.10 4.86
CA ILE A 131 4.66 -7.40 4.18
C ILE A 131 5.92 -8.06 4.70
N CYS A 132 5.81 -9.30 5.16
CA CYS A 132 6.89 -10.11 5.66
C CYS A 132 6.92 -11.47 4.99
N SER A 133 8.07 -12.14 5.01
CA SER A 133 8.17 -13.55 4.61
C SER A 133 8.37 -14.45 5.83
N GLU A 134 7.74 -15.62 5.79
CA GLU A 134 7.95 -16.73 6.71
C GLU A 134 8.36 -18.00 5.94
N THR A 135 9.12 -18.88 6.59
CA THR A 135 9.59 -20.12 5.95
C THR A 135 9.09 -21.33 6.71
N LYS A 136 8.43 -22.22 5.98
CA LYS A 136 8.01 -23.54 6.45
C LYS A 136 9.01 -24.60 5.97
N SER A 137 9.28 -25.58 6.81
CA SER A 137 10.12 -26.72 6.44
C SER A 137 9.45 -27.56 5.36
N GLN A 138 10.25 -28.40 4.68
CA GLN A 138 9.74 -29.38 3.73
C GLN A 138 8.67 -30.29 4.38
N GLU A 139 8.90 -30.73 5.61
CA GLU A 139 7.98 -31.60 6.34
C GLU A 139 6.64 -30.92 6.61
N GLU A 140 6.64 -29.65 7.08
CA GLU A 140 5.41 -28.89 7.29
C GLU A 140 4.64 -28.70 5.98
N ALA A 141 5.31 -28.33 4.90
CA ALA A 141 4.66 -28.11 3.61
C ALA A 141 4.06 -29.39 3.01
N ILE A 142 4.78 -30.53 3.10
CA ILE A 142 4.26 -31.82 2.65
C ILE A 142 3.06 -32.25 3.54
N ASN A 143 3.14 -32.05 4.85
CA ASN A 143 2.05 -32.36 5.77
C ASN A 143 0.82 -31.46 5.53
N ALA A 144 1.01 -30.27 4.97
CA ALA A 144 -0.06 -29.40 4.50
C ALA A 144 -0.54 -29.72 3.07
N GLY A 145 -0.01 -30.77 2.42
CA GLY A 145 -0.46 -31.25 1.12
C GLY A 145 0.29 -30.66 -0.09
N ARG A 146 1.44 -29.99 0.13
CA ARG A 146 2.31 -29.55 -0.99
C ARG A 146 2.97 -30.76 -1.64
N GLU A 147 2.74 -30.94 -2.93
CA GLU A 147 3.38 -31.99 -3.71
C GLU A 147 4.75 -31.56 -4.29
N ASN A 148 5.59 -32.53 -4.53
CA ASN A 148 6.84 -32.38 -5.28
C ASN A 148 7.79 -31.27 -4.77
N LEU A 149 7.84 -31.08 -3.45
CA LEU A 149 8.73 -30.12 -2.81
C LEU A 149 10.01 -30.79 -2.35
N ASP A 150 11.16 -30.25 -2.77
CA ASP A 150 12.48 -30.60 -2.27
C ASP A 150 13.11 -29.38 -1.58
N GLY A 151 13.06 -29.35 -0.25
CA GLY A 151 13.50 -28.23 0.58
C GLY A 151 12.34 -27.43 1.21
N SER A 152 12.65 -26.27 1.75
CA SER A 152 11.68 -25.40 2.43
C SER A 152 10.78 -24.64 1.46
N MET A 153 9.69 -24.06 1.99
CA MET A 153 8.76 -23.20 1.28
C MET A 153 8.65 -21.87 2.02
N THR A 154 8.92 -20.76 1.33
CA THR A 154 8.78 -19.41 1.88
C THR A 154 7.54 -18.74 1.29
N LEU A 155 6.68 -18.28 2.17
CA LEU A 155 5.42 -17.57 1.90
C LEU A 155 5.45 -16.20 2.52
N ASP A 156 4.46 -15.38 2.18
CA ASP A 156 4.28 -14.09 2.81
C ASP A 156 3.28 -14.16 3.99
N MET A 157 3.42 -13.19 4.85
CA MET A 157 2.55 -12.87 5.96
C MET A 157 2.50 -11.35 6.14
N ILE A 158 1.54 -10.87 6.89
CA ILE A 158 1.40 -9.46 7.23
C ILE A 158 1.51 -9.31 8.73
N VAL A 159 2.22 -8.27 9.17
CA VAL A 159 2.26 -7.87 10.57
C VAL A 159 1.84 -6.43 10.73
N GLU A 160 1.08 -6.12 11.77
CA GLU A 160 0.84 -4.76 12.23
C GLU A 160 1.78 -4.45 13.39
N ILE A 161 2.59 -3.40 13.21
CA ILE A 161 3.59 -2.94 14.15
C ILE A 161 3.11 -1.64 14.78
N ARG A 162 2.93 -1.63 16.09
CA ARG A 162 2.65 -0.42 16.86
C ARG A 162 3.96 0.19 17.33
N PRO A 163 4.35 1.39 16.83
CA PRO A 163 5.48 2.12 17.37
C PRO A 163 5.28 2.50 18.84
N GLU A 164 6.34 2.42 19.62
CA GLU A 164 6.34 2.75 21.05
C GLU A 164 7.50 3.69 21.37
N GLU A 165 7.50 4.28 22.55
CA GLU A 165 8.57 5.14 23.01
C GLU A 165 9.93 4.41 23.04
N ASN A 166 11.01 5.20 23.06
CA ASN A 166 12.39 4.69 23.16
C ASN A 166 12.77 3.70 22.02
N ASN A 167 12.26 3.91 20.81
CA ASN A 167 12.51 3.07 19.64
C ASN A 167 12.11 1.59 19.85
N GLN A 168 11.06 1.36 20.64
CA GLN A 168 10.45 0.04 20.80
C GLN A 168 9.24 -0.10 19.88
N ALA A 169 8.78 -1.32 19.72
CA ALA A 169 7.53 -1.63 19.03
C ALA A 169 6.94 -2.95 19.49
N THR A 170 5.62 -3.10 19.32
CA THR A 170 4.90 -4.36 19.56
C THR A 170 4.20 -4.76 18.28
N VAL A 171 4.30 -6.03 17.89
CA VAL A 171 3.41 -6.63 16.88
C VAL A 171 2.06 -6.82 17.55
N VAL A 172 1.03 -6.16 17.01
CA VAL A 172 -0.32 -6.12 17.61
C VAL A 172 -1.33 -6.93 16.83
N TRP A 173 -1.03 -7.26 15.58
CA TRP A 173 -1.83 -8.12 14.72
C TRP A 173 -0.92 -8.80 13.69
N GLU A 174 -1.30 -10.02 13.25
CA GLU A 174 -0.63 -10.78 12.21
C GLU A 174 -1.63 -11.63 11.44
N TRP A 175 -1.34 -11.84 10.16
CA TRP A 175 -2.09 -12.67 9.24
C TRP A 175 -1.14 -13.44 8.32
N HIS A 176 -1.41 -14.73 8.08
CA HIS A 176 -0.52 -15.63 7.37
C HIS A 176 -1.20 -16.30 6.18
N PHE A 177 -0.61 -16.24 4.98
CA PHE A 177 -1.08 -17.05 3.86
C PHE A 177 -1.12 -18.54 4.21
N TRP A 178 -0.24 -18.97 5.10
CA TRP A 178 -0.15 -20.34 5.56
C TRP A 178 -1.43 -20.89 6.18
N ASP A 179 -2.19 -20.07 6.84
CA ASP A 179 -3.40 -20.48 7.56
C ASP A 179 -4.61 -20.61 6.61
N HIS A 180 -4.52 -20.08 5.39
CA HIS A 180 -5.59 -20.03 4.40
C HIS A 180 -5.29 -20.87 3.14
N LEU A 181 -4.67 -22.05 3.35
CA LEU A 181 -4.31 -22.96 2.29
C LEU A 181 -5.32 -24.10 2.13
N ILE A 182 -5.58 -24.48 0.88
CA ILE A 182 -6.42 -25.61 0.49
C ILE A 182 -5.65 -26.54 -0.46
N GLN A 183 -6.08 -27.80 -0.56
CA GLN A 183 -5.63 -28.77 -1.58
C GLN A 183 -6.74 -29.76 -1.88
N ASP A 184 -6.77 -30.32 -3.09
CA ASP A 184 -7.78 -31.27 -3.57
C ASP A 184 -7.23 -32.69 -3.82
N ILE A 185 -6.02 -32.98 -3.33
CA ILE A 185 -5.25 -34.19 -3.65
C ILE A 185 -5.40 -35.26 -2.56
N ASN A 186 -5.20 -34.91 -1.29
CA ASN A 186 -5.20 -35.87 -0.18
C ASN A 186 -6.38 -35.64 0.77
N PRO A 187 -7.44 -36.49 0.69
CA PRO A 187 -8.65 -36.31 1.51
C PRO A 187 -8.45 -36.62 3.00
N ASN A 188 -7.27 -37.03 3.42
CA ASN A 188 -6.98 -37.28 4.85
C ASN A 188 -6.38 -36.07 5.56
N LEU A 189 -6.07 -34.98 4.85
CA LEU A 189 -5.55 -33.75 5.42
C LEU A 189 -6.71 -32.80 5.76
N SER A 190 -6.55 -32.00 6.82
CA SER A 190 -7.59 -31.09 7.33
C SER A 190 -7.98 -29.99 6.36
N ASN A 191 -7.08 -29.58 5.47
CA ASN A 191 -7.27 -28.55 4.45
C ASN A 191 -7.69 -29.15 3.09
N TYR A 192 -8.19 -30.38 3.06
CA TYR A 192 -8.77 -30.97 1.85
C TYR A 192 -10.11 -30.32 1.53
N GLY A 193 -10.30 -29.88 0.30
CA GLY A 193 -11.53 -29.28 -0.17
C GLY A 193 -11.64 -29.19 -1.68
N VAL A 194 -12.67 -28.52 -2.15
CA VAL A 194 -12.95 -28.34 -3.58
C VAL A 194 -12.54 -26.93 -3.98
N LEU A 195 -11.47 -26.79 -4.75
CA LEU A 195 -10.85 -25.49 -5.05
C LEU A 195 -11.81 -24.44 -5.61
N ASN A 196 -12.78 -24.86 -6.43
CA ASN A 196 -13.74 -23.94 -7.02
C ASN A 196 -15.00 -23.69 -6.17
N GLU A 197 -15.06 -24.20 -4.94
CA GLU A 197 -16.10 -23.93 -3.96
C GLU A 197 -15.58 -23.08 -2.79
N GLU A 198 -14.30 -23.25 -2.44
CA GLU A 198 -13.62 -22.56 -1.34
C GLU A 198 -12.78 -21.38 -1.85
N LEU A 199 -13.46 -20.36 -2.39
CA LEU A 199 -12.81 -19.24 -3.08
C LEU A 199 -11.97 -18.34 -2.16
N GLY A 200 -12.20 -18.39 -0.85
CA GLY A 200 -11.46 -17.66 0.18
C GLY A 200 -10.09 -18.27 0.50
N LEU A 201 -9.73 -19.41 -0.11
CA LEU A 201 -8.49 -20.13 0.18
C LEU A 201 -7.58 -20.21 -1.04
N LEU A 202 -6.28 -20.43 -0.80
CA LEU A 202 -5.24 -20.52 -1.82
C LEU A 202 -4.78 -21.97 -1.98
N ASP A 203 -4.81 -22.50 -3.20
CA ASP A 203 -4.27 -23.85 -3.49
C ASP A 203 -2.77 -23.88 -3.23
N ILE A 204 -2.35 -24.69 -2.24
CA ILE A 204 -0.94 -24.88 -1.89
C ILE A 204 -0.11 -25.43 -3.04
N ASN A 205 -0.74 -26.05 -4.04
CA ASN A 205 -0.09 -26.70 -5.18
C ASN A 205 0.07 -25.81 -6.41
N ILE A 206 -0.33 -24.53 -6.36
CA ILE A 206 -0.04 -23.59 -7.44
C ILE A 206 1.46 -23.58 -7.73
N GLN A 207 1.79 -23.77 -9.01
CA GLN A 207 3.17 -23.71 -9.48
C GLN A 207 3.57 -22.26 -9.69
N SER A 208 4.34 -21.71 -8.77
CA SER A 208 4.82 -20.33 -8.87
C SER A 208 6.21 -20.25 -9.50
N GLY A 209 6.51 -19.10 -10.13
CA GLY A 209 7.76 -18.87 -10.87
C GLY A 209 9.01 -18.66 -10.02
N GLY A 210 8.90 -18.65 -8.69
CA GLY A 210 10.01 -18.32 -7.79
C GLY A 210 10.80 -19.56 -7.33
N GLY A 211 12.00 -19.74 -7.84
CA GLY A 211 12.97 -20.67 -7.26
C GLY A 211 13.33 -21.88 -8.14
N ASN A 212 14.44 -22.51 -7.79
CA ASN A 212 14.85 -23.80 -8.35
C ASN A 212 14.16 -24.90 -7.54
N GLN A 213 13.20 -25.59 -8.12
CA GLN A 213 12.40 -26.64 -7.48
C GLN A 213 13.23 -27.75 -6.80
N ASN A 214 14.50 -27.88 -7.13
CA ASN A 214 15.43 -28.80 -6.49
C ASN A 214 16.09 -28.30 -5.21
N GLN A 215 15.73 -27.07 -4.73
CA GLN A 215 16.30 -26.43 -3.52
C GLN A 215 15.22 -25.79 -2.63
N GLY A 216 13.96 -26.14 -2.83
CA GLY A 216 12.82 -25.49 -2.17
C GLY A 216 12.25 -24.31 -2.98
N ILE A 217 11.17 -23.75 -2.48
CA ILE A 217 10.50 -22.57 -3.03
C ILE A 217 10.82 -21.40 -2.12
N ASN A 218 11.76 -20.57 -2.51
CA ASN A 218 12.26 -19.48 -1.65
C ASN A 218 11.39 -18.22 -1.70
N ASP A 219 10.36 -18.17 -2.56
CA ASP A 219 9.56 -16.99 -2.82
C ASP A 219 8.29 -17.40 -3.58
N TRP A 220 7.31 -17.94 -2.84
CA TRP A 220 6.17 -18.60 -3.48
C TRP A 220 5.14 -17.64 -4.03
N ASN A 221 4.58 -16.75 -3.22
CA ASN A 221 3.53 -15.81 -3.60
C ASN A 221 4.04 -14.42 -3.96
N HIS A 222 5.14 -13.96 -3.37
CA HIS A 222 5.81 -12.70 -3.69
C HIS A 222 4.86 -11.49 -3.63
N CYS A 223 4.33 -11.20 -2.44
CA CYS A 223 3.58 -9.98 -2.23
C CYS A 223 4.48 -8.75 -2.37
N ASN A 224 4.03 -7.74 -3.11
CA ASN A 224 4.87 -6.60 -3.47
C ASN A 224 4.20 -5.23 -3.25
N ALA A 225 2.95 -5.22 -2.88
CA ALA A 225 2.22 -4.02 -2.50
C ALA A 225 1.14 -4.36 -1.47
N ILE A 226 0.93 -3.43 -0.55
CA ILE A 226 -0.09 -3.46 0.48
C ILE A 226 -0.77 -2.10 0.54
N SER A 227 -2.09 -2.09 0.64
CA SER A 227 -2.87 -0.87 0.88
C SER A 227 -3.98 -1.17 1.87
N TYR A 228 -4.39 -0.15 2.62
CA TYR A 228 -5.41 -0.25 3.66
C TYR A 228 -6.60 0.64 3.32
N ASN A 229 -7.79 0.11 3.54
CA ASN A 229 -9.05 0.82 3.42
C ASN A 229 -9.66 1.04 4.80
N GLU A 230 -9.63 2.29 5.27
CA GLU A 230 -10.12 2.66 6.60
C GLU A 230 -11.64 2.50 6.73
N LEU A 231 -12.40 2.79 5.66
CA LEU A 231 -13.88 2.72 5.69
C LEU A 231 -14.38 1.32 5.99
N PHE A 232 -13.72 0.31 5.41
CA PHE A 232 -14.13 -1.10 5.52
C PHE A 232 -13.21 -1.94 6.41
N ASP A 233 -12.15 -1.35 6.96
CA ASP A 233 -11.10 -2.05 7.73
C ASP A 233 -10.56 -3.28 6.98
N GLN A 234 -10.17 -3.06 5.71
CA GLN A 234 -9.70 -4.09 4.80
C GLN A 234 -8.28 -3.81 4.31
N ILE A 235 -7.53 -4.87 4.05
CA ILE A 235 -6.20 -4.82 3.44
C ILE A 235 -6.27 -5.44 2.05
N VAL A 236 -5.68 -4.77 1.04
CA VAL A 236 -5.43 -5.37 -0.28
C VAL A 236 -3.94 -5.67 -0.46
N LEU A 237 -3.66 -6.85 -1.01
CA LEU A 237 -2.32 -7.36 -1.30
C LEU A 237 -2.18 -7.66 -2.80
N SER A 238 -1.01 -7.37 -3.37
CA SER A 238 -0.64 -7.81 -4.72
C SER A 238 0.36 -8.95 -4.64
N ALA A 239 -0.04 -10.15 -5.04
CA ALA A 239 0.80 -11.34 -5.07
C ALA A 239 1.31 -11.62 -6.49
N ARG A 240 2.54 -11.17 -6.78
CA ARG A 240 3.14 -11.15 -8.11
C ARG A 240 3.21 -12.53 -8.77
N HIS A 241 3.61 -13.56 -8.02
CA HIS A 241 3.80 -14.91 -8.55
C HIS A 241 2.48 -15.66 -8.71
N MET A 242 1.41 -15.20 -8.10
CA MET A 242 0.05 -15.71 -8.29
C MET A 242 -0.67 -15.01 -9.45
N ASN A 243 -0.15 -13.86 -9.90
CA ASN A 243 -0.85 -12.98 -10.84
C ASN A 243 -2.25 -12.60 -10.34
N GLU A 244 -2.37 -12.37 -9.03
CA GLU A 244 -3.63 -12.02 -8.35
C GLU A 244 -3.41 -10.93 -7.32
N ILE A 245 -4.51 -10.26 -7.01
CA ILE A 245 -4.64 -9.46 -5.79
C ILE A 245 -5.59 -10.17 -4.82
N TYR A 246 -5.44 -9.89 -3.54
CA TYR A 246 -6.27 -10.45 -2.48
C TYR A 246 -6.74 -9.35 -1.54
N VAL A 247 -8.00 -9.41 -1.09
CA VAL A 247 -8.51 -8.56 -0.02
C VAL A 247 -8.80 -9.43 1.20
N ILE A 248 -8.35 -8.97 2.36
CA ILE A 248 -8.54 -9.63 3.65
C ILE A 248 -9.17 -8.69 4.68
N ASP A 249 -9.81 -9.28 5.68
CA ASP A 249 -10.44 -8.60 6.81
C ASP A 249 -9.39 -8.25 7.89
N HIS A 250 -9.15 -6.96 8.12
CA HIS A 250 -8.24 -6.49 9.17
C HIS A 250 -8.94 -6.34 10.53
N SER A 251 -10.26 -6.32 10.56
CA SER A 251 -11.05 -6.19 11.80
C SER A 251 -10.97 -7.39 12.74
N THR A 252 -10.28 -8.45 12.33
CA THR A 252 -10.06 -9.68 13.08
C THR A 252 -9.10 -9.51 14.25
N THR A 253 -9.27 -10.29 15.30
CA THR A 253 -8.19 -10.58 16.25
C THR A 253 -7.15 -11.49 15.58
N ILE A 254 -5.93 -11.60 16.15
CA ILE A 254 -4.89 -12.55 15.66
C ILE A 254 -5.44 -13.99 15.58
N GLU A 255 -6.23 -14.41 16.58
CA GLU A 255 -6.82 -15.75 16.61
C GLU A 255 -7.87 -15.93 15.48
N GLU A 256 -8.72 -14.95 15.24
CA GLU A 256 -9.69 -14.99 14.13
C GLU A 256 -8.99 -14.91 12.76
N ALA A 257 -7.94 -14.10 12.64
CA ALA A 257 -7.16 -13.98 11.42
C ALA A 257 -6.51 -15.29 10.96
N SER A 258 -6.31 -16.26 11.86
CA SER A 258 -5.80 -17.61 11.54
C SER A 258 -6.89 -18.64 11.23
N THR A 259 -8.16 -18.22 11.18
CA THR A 259 -9.32 -19.11 10.97
C THR A 259 -10.23 -18.59 9.85
N ASN A 260 -11.27 -19.35 9.53
CA ASN A 260 -12.30 -18.99 8.56
C ASN A 260 -13.55 -18.35 9.16
N THR A 261 -13.48 -17.89 10.42
CA THR A 261 -14.61 -17.28 11.14
C THR A 261 -14.13 -16.14 12.02
N GLY A 262 -14.95 -15.12 12.21
CA GLY A 262 -14.63 -13.91 12.97
C GLY A 262 -14.49 -12.70 12.08
N GLY A 263 -14.10 -11.57 12.69
CA GLY A 263 -14.11 -10.27 12.05
C GLY A 263 -15.51 -9.78 11.69
N ILE A 264 -15.59 -8.57 11.13
CA ILE A 264 -16.91 -7.97 10.79
C ILE A 264 -17.55 -8.64 9.57
N TYR A 265 -16.77 -9.32 8.72
CA TYR A 265 -17.25 -10.05 7.54
C TYR A 265 -17.57 -11.52 7.84
N GLY A 266 -17.25 -12.02 9.04
CA GLY A 266 -17.56 -13.37 9.49
C GLY A 266 -16.77 -14.47 8.79
N LYS A 267 -15.67 -14.11 8.09
CA LYS A 267 -14.82 -15.04 7.33
C LYS A 267 -13.43 -15.25 7.94
N GLY A 268 -13.19 -14.66 9.13
CA GLY A 268 -11.86 -14.68 9.74
C GLY A 268 -10.83 -14.09 8.77
N GLY A 269 -9.71 -14.77 8.60
CA GLY A 269 -8.65 -14.34 7.67
C GLY A 269 -8.77 -14.87 6.23
N ASP A 270 -9.85 -15.62 5.88
CA ASP A 270 -10.06 -16.05 4.50
C ASP A 270 -10.24 -14.86 3.56
N PHE A 271 -9.83 -15.00 2.30
CA PHE A 271 -9.98 -13.92 1.33
C PHE A 271 -11.43 -13.49 1.18
N LEU A 272 -11.67 -12.20 1.34
CA LEU A 272 -12.94 -11.56 1.03
C LEU A 272 -13.14 -11.45 -0.48
N TYR A 273 -12.04 -11.20 -1.20
CA TYR A 273 -12.01 -10.99 -2.64
C TYR A 273 -10.64 -11.38 -3.21
N ARG A 274 -10.65 -11.83 -4.46
CA ARG A 274 -9.44 -12.07 -5.26
C ARG A 274 -9.72 -11.78 -6.73
N TRP A 275 -8.70 -11.31 -7.46
CA TRP A 275 -8.86 -10.97 -8.86
C TRP A 275 -7.54 -11.04 -9.63
N GLY A 276 -7.62 -11.40 -10.92
CA GLY A 276 -6.50 -11.37 -11.85
C GLY A 276 -6.20 -12.68 -12.53
N ASN A 277 -6.32 -13.83 -11.84
CA ASN A 277 -6.02 -15.15 -12.40
C ASN A 277 -6.96 -16.25 -11.86
N PRO A 278 -8.16 -16.40 -12.43
CA PRO A 278 -9.14 -17.35 -11.92
C PRO A 278 -8.76 -18.83 -12.09
N GLN A 279 -7.69 -19.14 -12.83
CA GLN A 279 -7.16 -20.51 -12.90
C GLN A 279 -6.72 -21.05 -11.54
N ASN A 280 -6.21 -20.16 -10.67
CA ASN A 280 -5.66 -20.53 -9.35
C ASN A 280 -6.70 -21.15 -8.41
N TYR A 281 -8.00 -21.05 -8.76
CA TYR A 281 -9.11 -21.64 -8.01
C TYR A 281 -10.14 -22.34 -8.91
N ASN A 282 -9.67 -22.84 -10.07
CA ASN A 282 -10.46 -23.63 -11.02
C ASN A 282 -11.76 -22.95 -11.49
N ARG A 283 -11.76 -21.62 -11.68
CA ARG A 283 -12.89 -20.82 -12.18
C ARG A 283 -12.56 -20.11 -13.49
N GLY A 284 -11.55 -20.57 -14.23
CA GLY A 284 -11.13 -20.03 -15.51
C GLY A 284 -9.99 -20.81 -16.13
N ASP A 285 -9.53 -20.32 -17.29
CA ASP A 285 -8.36 -20.84 -18.01
C ASP A 285 -7.35 -19.72 -18.35
N ASN A 286 -6.33 -20.03 -19.15
CA ASN A 286 -5.28 -19.06 -19.51
C ASN A 286 -5.80 -17.80 -20.19
N SER A 287 -6.95 -17.85 -20.84
CA SER A 287 -7.56 -16.67 -21.52
C SER A 287 -8.23 -15.73 -20.55
N ASP A 288 -8.54 -16.17 -19.34
CA ASP A 288 -9.19 -15.40 -18.30
C ASP A 288 -8.19 -14.68 -17.38
N GLN A 289 -6.90 -14.98 -17.52
CA GLN A 289 -5.84 -14.32 -16.76
C GLN A 289 -5.64 -12.88 -17.27
N ILE A 290 -5.83 -11.89 -16.39
CA ILE A 290 -5.67 -10.47 -16.70
C ILE A 290 -4.33 -9.95 -16.21
N LEU A 291 -3.93 -10.32 -14.98
CA LEU A 291 -2.72 -9.83 -14.35
C LEU A 291 -1.51 -10.70 -14.70
N ASN A 292 -0.36 -10.04 -14.89
CA ASN A 292 0.91 -10.75 -15.12
C ASN A 292 2.06 -9.96 -14.48
N ALA A 293 2.57 -10.51 -13.39
CA ALA A 293 3.67 -9.96 -12.59
C ALA A 293 3.42 -8.53 -12.06
N GLN A 294 2.19 -8.19 -11.76
CA GLN A 294 1.72 -6.86 -11.34
C GLN A 294 2.37 -6.37 -10.04
N HIS A 295 2.34 -5.02 -9.86
CA HIS A 295 2.80 -4.32 -8.66
C HIS A 295 1.88 -3.15 -8.32
N GLY A 296 2.03 -2.63 -7.10
CA GLY A 296 1.54 -1.31 -6.73
C GLY A 296 0.02 -1.19 -6.62
N ILE A 297 -0.70 -2.26 -6.25
CA ILE A 297 -2.14 -2.20 -6.00
C ILE A 297 -2.46 -1.17 -4.91
N ASN A 298 -3.47 -0.36 -5.16
CA ASN A 298 -4.06 0.51 -4.15
C ASN A 298 -5.52 0.82 -4.47
N TRP A 299 -6.29 1.23 -3.45
CA TRP A 299 -7.60 1.84 -3.66
C TRP A 299 -7.45 3.27 -4.14
N ILE A 300 -8.33 3.69 -5.03
CA ILE A 300 -8.49 5.11 -5.36
C ILE A 300 -9.18 5.78 -4.18
N PRO A 301 -8.59 6.85 -3.59
CA PRO A 301 -9.09 7.47 -2.38
C PRO A 301 -10.49 8.09 -2.53
N GLU A 302 -11.16 8.28 -1.39
CA GLU A 302 -12.42 9.03 -1.30
C GLU A 302 -12.25 10.45 -1.88
N GLY A 303 -13.25 10.91 -2.61
CA GLY A 303 -13.27 12.21 -3.28
C GLY A 303 -12.49 12.27 -4.60
N TYR A 304 -11.81 11.21 -5.02
CA TYR A 304 -11.07 11.15 -6.28
C TYR A 304 -11.91 10.48 -7.38
N PRO A 305 -11.76 10.86 -8.65
CA PRO A 305 -12.43 10.15 -9.75
C PRO A 305 -12.06 8.66 -9.77
N GLY A 306 -13.09 7.80 -9.68
CA GLY A 306 -12.91 6.36 -9.52
C GLY A 306 -12.80 5.91 -8.05
N GLU A 307 -13.19 6.74 -7.09
CA GLU A 307 -13.25 6.40 -5.65
C GLU A 307 -13.72 4.97 -5.40
N GLY A 308 -12.99 4.24 -4.56
CA GLY A 308 -13.27 2.85 -4.21
C GLY A 308 -12.86 1.81 -5.26
N ASN A 309 -12.50 2.21 -6.48
CA ASN A 309 -11.89 1.33 -7.46
C ASN A 309 -10.46 0.96 -7.06
N PHE A 310 -9.97 -0.14 -7.63
CA PHE A 310 -8.56 -0.49 -7.56
C PHE A 310 -7.78 0.05 -8.75
N ILE A 311 -6.54 0.48 -8.50
CA ILE A 311 -5.58 0.83 -9.55
C ILE A 311 -4.25 0.12 -9.28
N LEU A 312 -3.59 -0.38 -10.34
CA LEU A 312 -2.32 -1.08 -10.25
C LEU A 312 -1.48 -0.95 -11.53
N PHE A 313 -0.22 -1.34 -11.42
CA PHE A 313 0.72 -1.45 -12.54
C PHE A 313 0.89 -2.93 -12.94
N ASN A 314 0.43 -3.30 -14.14
CA ASN A 314 0.55 -4.66 -14.70
C ASN A 314 1.84 -4.75 -15.53
N ASN A 315 2.90 -5.34 -14.97
CA ASN A 315 4.25 -5.25 -15.53
C ASN A 315 4.40 -5.95 -16.89
N ASN A 316 3.75 -7.11 -17.07
CA ASN A 316 3.82 -7.88 -18.30
C ASN A 316 2.43 -7.98 -18.94
N HIS A 317 1.80 -6.83 -19.22
CA HIS A 317 0.42 -6.83 -19.73
C HIS A 317 0.31 -7.56 -21.07
N GLU A 318 0.99 -7.09 -22.10
CA GLU A 318 1.02 -7.71 -23.44
C GLU A 318 2.36 -7.48 -24.14
N ASN A 319 2.86 -8.47 -24.88
CA ASN A 319 3.98 -8.31 -25.84
C ASN A 319 5.21 -7.54 -25.30
N ASN A 320 5.61 -7.78 -24.06
CA ASN A 320 6.67 -7.03 -23.35
C ASN A 320 6.37 -5.54 -23.18
N SER A 321 5.12 -5.17 -22.99
CA SER A 321 4.70 -3.86 -22.54
C SER A 321 4.08 -3.93 -21.17
N SER A 322 4.15 -2.83 -20.42
CA SER A 322 3.44 -2.64 -19.16
C SER A 322 2.17 -1.83 -19.39
N ALA A 323 1.24 -1.93 -18.46
CA ALA A 323 0.04 -1.10 -18.46
C ALA A 323 -0.35 -0.71 -17.02
N VAL A 324 -1.02 0.42 -16.87
CA VAL A 324 -1.75 0.75 -15.65
C VAL A 324 -3.21 0.37 -15.87
N LEU A 325 -3.77 -0.38 -14.94
CA LEU A 325 -5.16 -0.84 -14.98
C LEU A 325 -5.94 -0.28 -13.81
N GLU A 326 -7.15 0.21 -14.07
CA GLU A 326 -8.17 0.48 -13.06
C GLU A 326 -9.32 -0.47 -13.25
N PHE A 327 -9.88 -1.00 -12.17
CA PHE A 327 -11.06 -1.85 -12.22
C PHE A 327 -12.00 -1.63 -11.04
N ILE A 328 -13.29 -1.87 -11.27
CA ILE A 328 -14.37 -1.65 -10.30
C ILE A 328 -14.65 -2.97 -9.61
N PRO A 329 -14.31 -3.15 -8.32
CA PRO A 329 -14.63 -4.37 -7.60
C PRO A 329 -16.15 -4.50 -7.39
N PRO A 330 -16.69 -5.73 -7.33
CA PRO A 330 -18.11 -5.97 -7.05
C PRO A 330 -18.39 -5.86 -5.54
N ILE A 331 -18.13 -4.68 -4.97
CA ILE A 331 -18.27 -4.39 -3.54
C ILE A 331 -19.60 -3.72 -3.24
N ASP A 332 -20.28 -4.11 -2.15
CA ASP A 332 -21.48 -3.45 -1.66
C ASP A 332 -21.16 -2.32 -0.66
N GLU A 333 -22.19 -1.60 -0.21
CA GLU A 333 -22.09 -0.49 0.75
C GLU A 333 -21.57 -0.91 2.14
N ASN A 334 -21.54 -2.21 2.44
CA ASN A 334 -21.06 -2.78 3.69
C ASN A 334 -19.66 -3.40 3.56
N GLY A 335 -19.02 -3.31 2.39
CA GLY A 335 -17.70 -3.87 2.15
C GLY A 335 -17.65 -5.35 1.77
N ASN A 336 -18.81 -5.97 1.44
CA ASN A 336 -18.85 -7.36 0.98
C ASN A 336 -18.64 -7.42 -0.55
N TYR A 337 -17.96 -8.46 -1.01
CA TYR A 337 -17.72 -8.72 -2.42
C TYR A 337 -18.66 -9.78 -2.95
N GLU A 338 -19.39 -9.45 -4.00
CA GLU A 338 -20.32 -10.38 -4.64
C GLU A 338 -19.57 -11.34 -5.58
N VAL A 339 -19.98 -12.60 -5.57
CA VAL A 339 -19.56 -13.61 -6.52
C VAL A 339 -20.76 -14.41 -7.02
N ILE A 340 -20.90 -14.52 -8.32
CA ILE A 340 -21.98 -15.31 -8.93
C ILE A 340 -21.62 -16.80 -8.79
N THR A 341 -22.58 -17.60 -8.31
CA THR A 341 -22.37 -19.03 -8.11
C THR A 341 -21.89 -19.72 -9.39
N GLY A 342 -20.74 -20.34 -9.33
CA GLY A 342 -20.13 -21.06 -10.45
C GLY A 342 -19.20 -20.19 -11.30
N GLU A 343 -19.16 -18.86 -11.12
CA GLU A 343 -18.27 -17.94 -11.83
C GLU A 343 -17.08 -17.53 -10.97
N SER A 344 -16.07 -16.92 -11.59
CA SER A 344 -14.96 -16.26 -10.92
C SER A 344 -15.42 -14.94 -10.29
N PHE A 345 -14.63 -14.39 -9.39
CA PHE A 345 -14.86 -13.01 -8.94
C PHE A 345 -14.74 -12.04 -10.13
N GLY A 346 -15.73 -11.18 -10.27
CA GLY A 346 -15.69 -10.07 -11.22
C GLY A 346 -14.78 -8.91 -10.78
N PRO A 347 -14.59 -7.92 -11.66
CA PRO A 347 -15.11 -7.82 -13.03
C PRO A 347 -14.35 -8.70 -14.02
N GLU A 348 -14.97 -9.00 -15.17
CA GLU A 348 -14.30 -9.75 -16.25
C GLU A 348 -13.13 -9.01 -16.88
N THR A 349 -13.07 -7.68 -16.72
CA THR A 349 -12.00 -6.85 -17.27
C THR A 349 -11.86 -5.53 -16.49
N TYR A 350 -10.86 -4.75 -16.84
CA TYR A 350 -10.62 -3.42 -16.29
C TYR A 350 -11.58 -2.37 -16.87
N SER A 351 -11.84 -1.29 -16.11
CA SER A 351 -12.66 -0.15 -16.50
C SER A 351 -11.86 0.92 -17.25
N TRP A 352 -10.56 1.05 -16.96
CA TRP A 352 -9.64 1.97 -17.61
C TRP A 352 -8.26 1.34 -17.75
N ILE A 353 -7.57 1.72 -18.81
CA ILE A 353 -6.19 1.30 -19.08
C ILE A 353 -5.37 2.48 -19.62
N HIS A 354 -4.15 2.62 -19.10
CA HIS A 354 -3.10 3.36 -19.79
C HIS A 354 -2.01 2.40 -20.23
N GLN A 355 -1.84 2.29 -21.54
CA GLN A 355 -0.80 1.51 -22.18
C GLN A 355 -0.11 2.38 -23.24
N SER A 356 1.19 2.52 -23.10
CA SER A 356 2.03 3.22 -24.08
C SER A 356 3.31 2.42 -24.33
N ASN A 357 4.31 3.02 -24.96
CA ASN A 357 5.57 2.32 -25.26
C ASN A 357 6.52 2.23 -24.05
N PHE A 358 6.03 1.94 -22.85
CA PHE A 358 6.86 1.74 -21.67
C PHE A 358 6.85 0.28 -21.19
N TYR A 359 7.97 -0.13 -20.61
CA TYR A 359 8.12 -1.47 -20.05
C TYR A 359 8.96 -1.46 -18.78
N SER A 360 8.38 -1.90 -17.69
CA SER A 360 9.10 -2.14 -16.46
C SER A 360 8.81 -3.54 -15.94
N ASN A 361 9.82 -4.38 -15.91
CA ASN A 361 9.70 -5.77 -15.45
C ASN A 361 9.78 -5.91 -13.92
N THR A 362 9.89 -4.79 -13.19
CA THR A 362 10.09 -4.80 -11.75
C THR A 362 9.47 -3.57 -11.10
N GLN A 363 9.00 -3.72 -9.87
CA GLN A 363 8.42 -2.64 -9.08
C GLN A 363 7.39 -1.83 -9.89
N SER A 364 7.41 -0.49 -9.78
CA SER A 364 6.46 0.40 -10.46
C SER A 364 5.12 0.51 -9.74
N GLY A 365 4.31 1.47 -10.15
CA GLY A 365 2.98 1.67 -9.60
C GLY A 365 2.31 2.90 -10.18
N ALA A 366 1.05 3.08 -9.80
CA ALA A 366 0.25 4.21 -10.23
C ALA A 366 -0.69 4.68 -9.11
N PHE A 367 -0.94 5.98 -9.08
CA PHE A 367 -1.86 6.61 -8.14
C PHE A 367 -2.79 7.55 -8.89
N ARG A 368 -4.10 7.41 -8.68
CA ARG A 368 -5.08 8.38 -9.16
C ARG A 368 -4.95 9.69 -8.40
N LEU A 369 -5.11 10.81 -9.10
CA LEU A 369 -5.02 12.15 -8.55
C LEU A 369 -6.41 12.82 -8.47
N PRO A 370 -6.59 13.84 -7.61
CA PRO A 370 -7.88 14.50 -7.40
C PRO A 370 -8.52 15.08 -8.66
N ASN A 371 -7.71 15.51 -9.64
CA ASN A 371 -8.20 16.03 -10.93
C ASN A 371 -8.55 14.95 -11.96
N GLY A 372 -8.38 13.65 -11.61
CA GLY A 372 -8.61 12.52 -12.50
C GLY A 372 -7.38 12.05 -13.27
N ASN A 373 -6.28 12.79 -13.22
CA ASN A 373 -5.01 12.35 -13.78
C ASN A 373 -4.45 11.16 -12.99
N THR A 374 -3.46 10.49 -13.55
CA THR A 374 -2.77 9.36 -12.91
C THR A 374 -1.28 9.60 -12.90
N LEU A 375 -0.67 9.60 -11.70
CA LEU A 375 0.78 9.59 -11.55
C LEU A 375 1.28 8.15 -11.75
N ILE A 376 2.23 7.96 -12.65
CA ILE A 376 2.79 6.64 -13.00
C ILE A 376 4.28 6.64 -12.73
N THR A 377 4.78 5.58 -12.12
CA THR A 377 6.21 5.30 -11.97
C THR A 377 6.56 4.07 -12.77
N SER A 378 7.48 4.19 -13.73
CA SER A 378 8.11 3.09 -14.47
C SER A 378 9.54 2.91 -13.97
N THR A 379 9.72 2.01 -12.99
CA THR A 379 10.98 1.90 -12.23
C THR A 379 12.17 1.48 -13.09
N ALA A 380 11.97 0.54 -14.03
CA ALA A 380 13.06 0.05 -14.89
C ALA A 380 13.50 1.12 -15.91
N GLU A 381 12.64 2.06 -16.25
CA GLU A 381 12.92 3.18 -17.13
C GLU A 381 13.33 4.44 -16.37
N GLU A 382 13.39 4.36 -15.04
CA GLU A 382 13.73 5.50 -14.15
C GLU A 382 12.83 6.73 -14.41
N SER A 383 11.56 6.50 -14.76
CA SER A 383 10.61 7.53 -15.18
C SER A 383 9.45 7.67 -14.20
N VAL A 384 9.08 8.91 -13.90
CA VAL A 384 7.86 9.28 -13.18
C VAL A 384 7.13 10.32 -14.01
N PHE A 385 5.87 10.06 -14.34
CA PHE A 385 5.09 10.94 -15.20
C PHE A 385 3.62 10.94 -14.83
N GLU A 386 2.90 11.97 -15.20
CA GLU A 386 1.46 12.13 -14.99
C GLU A 386 0.75 12.11 -16.33
N VAL A 387 -0.33 11.33 -16.41
CA VAL A 387 -1.19 11.27 -17.59
C VAL A 387 -2.62 11.65 -17.24
N ASN A 388 -3.33 12.28 -18.18
CA ASN A 388 -4.76 12.53 -18.04
C ASN A 388 -5.61 11.28 -18.34
N GLU A 389 -6.92 11.37 -18.19
CA GLU A 389 -7.86 10.28 -18.47
C GLU A 389 -7.79 9.75 -19.90
N PHE A 390 -7.34 10.56 -20.86
CA PHE A 390 -7.16 10.18 -22.27
C PHE A 390 -5.79 9.59 -22.57
N GLY A 391 -4.91 9.50 -21.57
CA GLY A 391 -3.54 8.98 -21.69
C GLY A 391 -2.52 9.98 -22.25
N ASN A 392 -2.86 11.27 -22.33
CA ASN A 392 -1.87 12.30 -22.68
C ASN A 392 -1.01 12.62 -21.47
N GLU A 393 0.30 12.79 -21.72
CA GLU A 393 1.26 13.18 -20.72
C GLU A 393 1.12 14.66 -20.37
N GLU A 394 0.95 14.96 -19.07
CA GLU A 394 0.76 16.31 -18.54
C GLU A 394 1.97 16.80 -17.76
N TRP A 395 2.77 15.88 -17.20
CA TRP A 395 3.97 16.20 -16.44
C TRP A 395 4.94 15.02 -16.45
N VAL A 396 6.24 15.33 -16.45
CA VAL A 396 7.33 14.34 -16.36
C VAL A 396 8.39 14.83 -15.39
N TYR A 397 8.90 13.95 -14.56
CA TYR A 397 10.09 14.21 -13.75
C TYR A 397 11.35 14.03 -14.59
N GLU A 398 12.18 15.07 -14.65
CA GLU A 398 13.40 15.11 -15.48
C GLU A 398 14.68 14.67 -14.73
N GLY A 399 14.56 14.10 -13.54
CA GLY A 399 15.70 13.67 -12.74
C GLY A 399 16.15 12.24 -13.03
N GLU A 400 17.44 11.96 -12.88
CA GLU A 400 17.97 10.59 -12.88
C GLU A 400 17.66 9.94 -11.53
N LEU A 401 16.74 8.96 -11.50
CA LEU A 401 16.23 8.46 -10.24
C LEU A 401 15.71 7.03 -10.33
N ARG A 402 16.22 6.17 -9.48
CA ARG A 402 15.62 4.86 -9.23
C ARG A 402 14.72 4.91 -8.00
N THR A 403 13.42 4.99 -8.23
CA THR A 403 12.39 4.91 -7.20
C THR A 403 11.48 3.71 -7.44
N ALA A 404 10.96 3.12 -6.38
CA ALA A 404 9.97 2.05 -6.50
C ALA A 404 8.63 2.60 -7.00
N ARG A 405 8.18 3.69 -6.37
CA ARG A 405 6.99 4.47 -6.71
C ARG A 405 7.15 5.88 -6.17
N ALA A 406 6.58 6.85 -6.88
CA ALA A 406 6.39 8.20 -6.38
C ALA A 406 4.93 8.40 -5.96
N ILE A 407 4.67 9.28 -5.01
CA ILE A 407 3.32 9.66 -4.56
C ILE A 407 3.16 11.16 -4.72
N LYS A 408 2.00 11.61 -5.21
CA LYS A 408 1.70 13.04 -5.33
C LYS A 408 0.57 13.41 -4.37
N TYR A 409 0.85 14.37 -3.51
CA TYR A 409 -0.05 14.87 -2.48
C TYR A 409 -0.64 16.22 -2.91
N PRO A 410 -1.91 16.53 -2.60
CA PRO A 410 -2.50 17.85 -2.77
C PRO A 410 -1.70 18.94 -2.04
N LEU A 411 -1.79 20.19 -2.49
CA LEU A 411 -1.08 21.30 -1.84
C LEU A 411 -1.49 21.49 -0.38
N ASP A 412 -2.75 21.25 -0.07
CA ASP A 412 -3.35 21.33 1.27
C ASP A 412 -3.13 20.07 2.13
N TYR A 413 -2.47 19.04 1.60
CA TYR A 413 -2.22 17.79 2.32
C TYR A 413 -1.45 17.99 3.62
N LEU A 414 -0.50 18.92 3.61
CA LEU A 414 0.36 19.27 4.76
C LEU A 414 -0.12 20.52 5.48
N GLU A 415 -1.11 21.21 4.91
CA GLU A 415 -1.80 22.23 5.66
C GLU A 415 -2.54 21.49 6.77
N ASN A 416 -2.06 21.67 8.00
CA ASN A 416 -2.80 21.21 9.15
C ASN A 416 -4.22 21.75 9.02
N ASN A 417 -5.15 20.96 8.52
CA ASN A 417 -6.55 21.06 8.83
C ASN A 417 -6.68 20.63 10.32
N SER A 418 -5.93 21.31 11.18
CA SER A 418 -6.21 21.26 12.59
C SER A 418 -7.58 21.89 12.73
N LEU A 419 -8.58 21.05 12.88
CA LEU A 419 -9.92 21.51 13.22
C LEU A 419 -9.72 22.49 14.37
N LEU A 420 -10.15 23.73 14.21
CA LEU A 420 -10.01 24.71 15.27
C LEU A 420 -10.64 24.13 16.54
N GLY A 421 -9.81 23.89 17.56
CA GLY A 421 -10.21 23.21 18.77
C GLY A 421 -9.79 21.71 18.87
N ASP A 422 -9.32 21.09 17.79
CA ASP A 422 -8.68 19.75 17.85
C ASP A 422 -7.19 19.92 18.18
N VAL A 423 -6.90 19.89 19.46
CA VAL A 423 -5.58 20.23 20.00
C VAL A 423 -4.65 19.01 20.01
N ASN A 424 -5.22 17.81 20.05
CA ASN A 424 -4.46 16.55 20.00
C ASN A 424 -4.31 15.98 18.58
N ASN A 425 -4.93 16.65 17.57
CA ASN A 425 -4.93 16.26 16.16
C ASN A 425 -5.52 14.85 15.90
N ASP A 426 -6.51 14.43 16.70
CA ASP A 426 -7.21 13.15 16.50
C ASP A 426 -8.43 13.27 15.58
N GLN A 427 -8.64 14.43 14.96
CA GLN A 427 -9.76 14.80 14.08
C GLN A 427 -11.12 14.85 14.78
N LEU A 428 -11.15 14.84 16.10
CA LEU A 428 -12.36 14.95 16.92
C LEU A 428 -12.22 16.12 17.88
N VAL A 429 -13.09 17.12 17.76
CA VAL A 429 -13.20 18.18 18.75
C VAL A 429 -14.04 17.70 19.92
N ASN A 430 -13.42 17.34 21.05
CA ASN A 430 -14.07 16.73 22.19
C ASN A 430 -13.48 17.15 23.55
N VAL A 431 -13.92 16.50 24.63
CA VAL A 431 -13.46 16.85 25.99
C VAL A 431 -11.96 16.62 26.23
N VAL A 432 -11.31 15.79 25.43
CA VAL A 432 -9.84 15.54 25.55
C VAL A 432 -9.07 16.79 25.15
N ASP A 433 -9.56 17.54 24.15
CA ASP A 433 -8.94 18.79 23.70
C ASP A 433 -9.06 19.89 24.77
N ILE A 434 -10.18 19.93 25.49
CA ILE A 434 -10.33 20.84 26.63
C ILE A 434 -9.22 20.57 27.65
N ILE A 435 -8.93 19.30 27.95
CA ILE A 435 -7.87 18.94 28.90
C ILE A 435 -6.49 19.38 28.37
N ASN A 436 -6.26 19.25 27.09
CA ASN A 436 -5.01 19.68 26.45
C ASN A 436 -4.86 21.21 26.51
N ILE A 437 -5.90 21.98 26.18
CA ILE A 437 -5.86 23.46 26.30
C ILE A 437 -5.62 23.87 27.75
N VAL A 438 -6.27 23.24 28.73
CA VAL A 438 -6.02 23.53 30.15
C VAL A 438 -4.56 23.31 30.52
N ASN A 439 -3.95 22.22 30.06
CA ASN A 439 -2.52 21.95 30.28
C ASN A 439 -1.63 23.02 29.64
N MET A 440 -1.94 23.45 28.39
CA MET A 440 -1.21 24.53 27.71
C MET A 440 -1.29 25.84 28.47
N VAL A 441 -2.45 26.22 28.96
CA VAL A 441 -2.62 27.44 29.81
C VAL A 441 -1.76 27.35 31.06
N LEU A 442 -1.64 26.15 31.70
CA LEU A 442 -0.88 25.98 32.93
C LEU A 442 0.64 26.08 32.71
N ILE A 443 1.14 25.65 31.54
CA ILE A 443 2.58 25.69 31.22
C ILE A 443 2.96 26.89 30.32
N ASN A 444 2.00 27.73 29.96
CA ASN A 444 2.17 28.85 29.05
C ASN A 444 2.72 28.46 27.67
N ASP A 445 2.19 27.38 27.13
CA ASP A 445 2.49 26.87 25.79
C ASP A 445 1.50 27.45 24.77
N TYR A 446 1.90 27.51 23.48
CA TYR A 446 1.08 28.05 22.39
C TYR A 446 0.96 27.07 21.23
N GLN A 447 -0.27 26.83 20.80
CA GLN A 447 -0.60 26.06 19.60
C GLN A 447 -1.74 26.76 18.88
N VAL A 448 -1.61 26.99 17.57
CA VAL A 448 -2.53 27.83 16.80
C VAL A 448 -3.97 27.33 16.80
N ASN A 449 -4.20 26.01 16.78
CA ASN A 449 -5.52 25.40 16.81
C ASN A 449 -6.20 25.43 18.22
N ALA A 450 -5.46 25.82 19.24
CA ALA A 450 -5.96 26.04 20.59
C ALA A 450 -6.34 27.51 20.87
N ASP A 451 -5.96 28.45 20.00
CA ASP A 451 -6.34 29.85 20.04
C ASP A 451 -7.66 30.04 19.24
N LEU A 452 -8.80 29.75 19.93
CA LEU A 452 -10.10 29.68 19.27
C LEU A 452 -10.71 31.07 19.01
N ASN A 453 -10.18 32.09 19.65
CA ASN A 453 -10.62 33.46 19.45
C ASN A 453 -9.66 34.33 18.63
N GLU A 454 -8.53 33.72 18.16
CA GLU A 454 -7.48 34.31 17.31
C GLU A 454 -6.87 35.60 17.94
N ASP A 455 -6.76 35.65 19.28
CA ASP A 455 -6.19 36.83 19.96
C ASP A 455 -4.66 36.69 20.19
N GLY A 456 -4.04 35.57 19.79
CA GLY A 456 -2.63 35.30 19.94
C GLY A 456 -2.22 34.79 21.32
N GLN A 457 -3.19 34.41 22.16
CA GLN A 457 -2.96 33.88 23.50
C GLN A 457 -3.87 32.68 23.76
N ILE A 458 -3.35 31.63 24.36
CA ILE A 458 -4.16 30.50 24.83
C ILE A 458 -4.52 30.77 26.30
N ASN A 459 -5.82 30.91 26.59
CA ASN A 459 -6.29 31.25 27.92
C ASN A 459 -7.70 30.66 28.19
N VAL A 460 -8.32 31.09 29.30
CA VAL A 460 -9.65 30.56 29.70
C VAL A 460 -10.75 30.88 28.69
N ILE A 461 -10.60 31.90 27.85
CA ILE A 461 -11.60 32.26 26.84
C ILE A 461 -11.65 31.15 25.77
N ASP A 462 -10.51 30.63 25.38
CA ASP A 462 -10.41 29.53 24.40
C ASP A 462 -11.04 28.24 24.93
N ILE A 463 -10.81 27.92 26.21
CA ILE A 463 -11.45 26.79 26.88
C ILE A 463 -12.97 26.93 26.83
N VAL A 464 -13.51 28.13 27.15
CA VAL A 464 -14.95 28.37 27.12
C VAL A 464 -15.51 28.31 25.70
N THR A 465 -14.77 28.82 24.73
CA THR A 465 -15.15 28.75 23.31
C THR A 465 -15.20 27.30 22.85
N LEU A 466 -14.21 26.46 23.18
CA LEU A 466 -14.20 25.06 22.85
C LEU A 466 -15.36 24.29 23.49
N VAL A 467 -15.66 24.56 24.76
CA VAL A 467 -16.82 23.95 25.45
C VAL A 467 -18.12 24.27 24.70
N ASN A 468 -18.29 25.48 24.24
CA ASN A 468 -19.48 25.87 23.48
C ASN A 468 -19.58 25.15 22.15
N ILE A 469 -18.46 25.00 21.39
CA ILE A 469 -18.39 24.26 20.14
C ILE A 469 -18.82 22.80 20.38
N ILE A 470 -18.31 22.16 21.43
CA ILE A 470 -18.61 20.73 21.74
C ILE A 470 -20.09 20.56 22.17
N LEU A 471 -20.71 21.55 22.79
CA LEU A 471 -22.11 21.49 23.23
C LEU A 471 -23.11 21.79 22.12
N GLU A 472 -22.69 22.45 21.03
CA GLU A 472 -23.52 22.78 19.87
C GLU A 472 -23.53 21.69 18.79
N ASN A 473 -22.59 20.76 18.84
CA ASN A 473 -22.51 19.55 17.98
C ASN A 473 -23.15 18.33 18.68
#